data_f91f60f1710d01d07c3b7a8f133b7675
#
_entry.id   f91f60f1710d01d07c3b7a8f133b7675
#
_cell.length_a   1.000
_cell.length_b   1.000
_cell.length_c   1.000
_cell.angle_alpha   90.00
_cell.angle_beta   90.00
_cell.angle_gamma   90.00
#
_symmetry.space_group_name_H-M   'P 1'
#
loop_
_entity.id
_entity.type
_entity.pdbx_description
1 polymer ?
#
loop_
_entity_poly.entity_id
_entity_poly.type
_entity_poly.pdbx_seq_one_letter_code
_entity_poly.pdbx_strand_id
1 'polypeptide(L)'
;SNNINLKNLDCEDNQMTFLDVSNNTNLEELGCDYNQLTSLDVSNNINLDNLFCSQNNITELDLSQCLVLEKLECLSNQLVCLNLKNGSWDASVDATNNPQLNCVEVDSIGFFNSDPFNYLNFDKFQFLF
;
A
#
# COMPACT_ATOMS: atom_id res chain seq x y z
N SER A 1 -13.02 14.14 5.20
CA SER A 1 -13.69 13.90 6.49
C SER A 1 -12.95 14.62 7.60
N ASN A 2 -13.66 15.29 8.52
CA ASN A 2 -13.04 15.99 9.66
C ASN A 2 -12.89 15.08 10.91
N ASN A 3 -13.03 13.77 10.76
CA ASN A 3 -12.90 12.84 11.87
C ASN A 3 -11.41 12.52 12.12
N ILE A 4 -10.74 13.43 12.83
CA ILE A 4 -9.29 13.31 13.11
C ILE A 4 -8.95 12.14 14.07
N ASN A 5 -9.95 11.59 14.78
CA ASN A 5 -9.77 10.46 15.69
C ASN A 5 -10.07 9.10 15.04
N LEU A 6 -10.37 9.09 13.75
CA LEU A 6 -10.66 7.85 13.03
C LEU A 6 -9.39 7.00 12.96
N LYS A 7 -9.49 5.75 13.45
CA LYS A 7 -8.40 4.78 13.42
C LYS A 7 -8.61 3.74 12.32
N ASN A 8 -9.83 3.30 12.13
CA ASN A 8 -10.17 2.28 11.16
C ASN A 8 -11.22 2.83 10.21
N LEU A 9 -10.96 2.74 8.92
CA LEU A 9 -11.90 3.09 7.86
C LEU A 9 -12.04 1.88 6.94
N ASP A 10 -13.25 1.37 6.86
CA ASP A 10 -13.62 0.36 5.89
C ASP A 10 -14.67 0.96 4.93
N CYS A 11 -14.34 0.96 3.65
CA CYS A 11 -15.19 1.48 2.57
C CYS A 11 -15.08 0.59 1.31
N GLU A 12 -14.82 -0.70 1.52
CA GLU A 12 -14.76 -1.69 0.45
C GLU A 12 -16.09 -1.85 -0.31
N ASP A 13 -16.04 -2.52 -1.46
CA ASP A 13 -17.22 -2.84 -2.28
C ASP A 13 -18.09 -1.61 -2.64
N ASN A 14 -17.47 -0.53 -3.07
CA ASN A 14 -18.14 0.68 -3.49
C ASN A 14 -17.79 1.07 -4.96
N GLN A 15 -18.21 2.21 -5.40
CA GLN A 15 -17.94 2.76 -6.73
C GLN A 15 -17.13 4.05 -6.65
N MET A 16 -16.27 4.16 -5.62
CA MET A 16 -15.49 5.37 -5.40
C MET A 16 -14.38 5.48 -6.44
N THR A 17 -14.31 6.64 -7.07
CA THR A 17 -13.22 7.01 -7.99
C THR A 17 -12.14 7.87 -7.31
N PHE A 18 -12.45 8.37 -6.11
CA PHE A 18 -11.58 9.22 -5.31
C PHE A 18 -11.83 8.97 -3.81
N LEU A 19 -10.77 8.95 -3.02
CA LEU A 19 -10.81 8.86 -1.57
C LEU A 19 -9.79 9.83 -0.98
N ASP A 20 -10.27 10.74 -0.11
CA ASP A 20 -9.42 11.69 0.62
C ASP A 20 -9.39 11.33 2.11
N VAL A 21 -8.24 10.87 2.58
CA VAL A 21 -7.94 10.52 3.98
C VAL A 21 -6.90 11.47 4.61
N SER A 22 -6.54 12.56 3.94
CA SER A 22 -5.47 13.48 4.35
C SER A 22 -5.66 14.09 5.75
N ASN A 23 -6.92 14.23 6.20
CA ASN A 23 -7.26 14.74 7.53
C ASN A 23 -7.42 13.65 8.59
N ASN A 24 -7.33 12.37 8.23
CA ASN A 24 -7.47 11.24 9.15
C ASN A 24 -6.10 10.76 9.62
N THR A 25 -5.32 11.66 10.25
CA THR A 25 -3.91 11.44 10.59
C THR A 25 -3.67 10.36 11.65
N ASN A 26 -4.70 9.93 12.36
CA ASN A 26 -4.65 8.83 13.33
C ASN A 26 -5.11 7.49 12.73
N LEU A 27 -5.26 7.41 11.39
CA LEU A 27 -5.69 6.18 10.73
C LEU A 27 -4.61 5.10 10.89
N GLU A 28 -5.04 3.95 11.43
CA GLU A 28 -4.23 2.76 11.64
C GLU A 28 -4.56 1.71 10.56
N GLU A 29 -5.84 1.57 10.20
CA GLU A 29 -6.29 0.62 9.19
C GLU A 29 -7.17 1.29 8.13
N LEU A 30 -6.89 1.00 6.85
CA LEU A 30 -7.67 1.46 5.71
C LEU A 30 -8.02 0.29 4.80
N GLY A 31 -9.34 0.01 4.68
CA GLY A 31 -9.92 -0.91 3.69
C GLY A 31 -10.66 -0.11 2.61
N CYS A 32 -10.19 -0.19 1.37
CA CYS A 32 -10.83 0.42 0.21
C CYS A 32 -10.83 -0.48 -1.02
N ASP A 33 -10.75 -1.80 -0.78
CA ASP A 33 -10.81 -2.81 -1.83
C ASP A 33 -12.08 -2.69 -2.69
N TYR A 34 -12.05 -3.23 -3.91
CA TYR A 34 -13.21 -3.31 -4.80
C TYR A 34 -13.87 -1.94 -5.04
N ASN A 35 -13.05 -0.97 -5.46
CA ASN A 35 -13.49 0.37 -5.86
C ASN A 35 -12.96 0.72 -7.28
N GLN A 36 -13.00 1.98 -7.66
CA GLN A 36 -12.52 2.47 -8.95
C GLN A 36 -11.45 3.56 -8.76
N LEU A 37 -10.69 3.49 -7.67
CA LEU A 37 -9.66 4.47 -7.35
C LEU A 37 -8.54 4.40 -8.39
N THR A 38 -8.14 5.56 -8.93
CA THR A 38 -6.99 5.67 -9.85
C THR A 38 -5.72 6.12 -9.15
N SER A 39 -5.85 6.69 -7.95
CA SER A 39 -4.77 7.10 -7.07
C SER A 39 -5.23 7.01 -5.62
N LEU A 40 -4.28 6.85 -4.71
CA LEU A 40 -4.50 6.86 -3.27
C LEU A 40 -3.31 7.56 -2.61
N ASP A 41 -3.57 8.67 -1.92
CA ASP A 41 -2.56 9.41 -1.16
C ASP A 41 -2.74 9.14 0.34
N VAL A 42 -1.77 8.47 0.93
CA VAL A 42 -1.71 8.13 2.36
C VAL A 42 -0.51 8.78 3.06
N SER A 43 0.10 9.80 2.44
CA SER A 43 1.30 10.46 2.95
C SER A 43 1.13 11.10 4.33
N ASN A 44 -0.09 11.45 4.72
CA ASN A 44 -0.40 12.00 6.04
C ASN A 44 -0.81 10.94 7.09
N ASN A 45 -0.98 9.69 6.68
CA ASN A 45 -1.45 8.61 7.55
C ASN A 45 -0.26 7.82 8.11
N ILE A 46 0.59 8.50 8.87
CA ILE A 46 1.88 7.98 9.36
C ILE A 46 1.74 6.84 10.38
N ASN A 47 0.54 6.62 10.91
CA ASN A 47 0.22 5.52 11.83
C ASN A 47 -0.42 4.32 11.12
N LEU A 48 -0.49 4.35 9.78
CA LEU A 48 -1.12 3.29 9.00
C LEU A 48 -0.28 2.01 9.08
N ASP A 49 -0.84 0.99 9.70
CA ASP A 49 -0.23 -0.33 9.84
C ASP A 49 -0.82 -1.36 8.85
N ASN A 50 -2.11 -1.23 8.50
CA ASN A 50 -2.77 -2.11 7.54
C ASN A 50 -3.42 -1.31 6.40
N LEU A 51 -3.06 -1.64 5.15
CA LEU A 51 -3.65 -1.06 3.95
C LEU A 51 -4.18 -2.16 3.03
N PHE A 52 -5.48 -2.13 2.74
CA PHE A 52 -6.18 -2.98 1.81
C PHE A 52 -6.76 -2.11 0.68
N CYS A 53 -6.15 -2.16 -0.51
CA CYS A 53 -6.55 -1.36 -1.67
C CYS A 53 -6.61 -2.18 -2.97
N SER A 54 -6.83 -3.48 -2.83
CA SER A 54 -6.92 -4.42 -3.96
C SER A 54 -8.13 -4.13 -4.86
N GLN A 55 -8.09 -4.67 -6.09
CA GLN A 55 -9.21 -4.54 -7.03
C GLN A 55 -9.63 -3.07 -7.27
N ASN A 56 -8.64 -2.25 -7.61
CA ASN A 56 -8.79 -0.84 -7.99
C ASN A 56 -8.09 -0.57 -9.34
N ASN A 57 -7.88 0.68 -9.69
CA ASN A 57 -7.17 1.12 -10.90
C ASN A 57 -5.93 1.96 -10.56
N ILE A 58 -5.33 1.75 -9.39
CA ILE A 58 -4.20 2.53 -8.89
C ILE A 58 -2.97 2.25 -9.76
N THR A 59 -2.29 3.31 -10.20
CA THR A 59 -1.11 3.21 -11.06
C THR A 59 0.21 3.38 -10.31
N GLU A 60 0.20 4.14 -9.23
CA GLU A 60 1.36 4.39 -8.38
C GLU A 60 0.92 4.40 -6.91
N LEU A 61 1.75 3.84 -6.03
CA LEU A 61 1.49 3.83 -4.60
C LEU A 61 2.78 4.13 -3.85
N ASP A 62 2.77 5.24 -3.13
CA ASP A 62 3.89 5.68 -2.30
C ASP A 62 3.56 5.49 -0.82
N LEU A 63 4.27 4.58 -0.16
CA LEU A 63 4.13 4.24 1.24
C LEU A 63 5.34 4.65 2.08
N SER A 64 6.19 5.54 1.54
CA SER A 64 7.42 5.99 2.22
C SER A 64 7.18 6.67 3.57
N GLN A 65 5.97 7.17 3.83
CA GLN A 65 5.60 7.79 5.10
C GLN A 65 4.88 6.83 6.07
N CYS A 66 4.52 5.63 5.63
CA CYS A 66 3.84 4.62 6.47
C CYS A 66 4.89 3.77 7.22
N LEU A 67 5.56 4.39 8.21
CA LEU A 67 6.74 3.83 8.88
C LEU A 67 6.44 2.62 9.78
N VAL A 68 5.18 2.34 10.05
CA VAL A 68 4.72 1.24 10.91
C VAL A 68 3.91 0.20 10.12
N LEU A 69 4.01 0.22 8.81
CA LEU A 69 3.24 -0.68 7.94
C LEU A 69 3.58 -2.15 8.23
N GLU A 70 2.57 -2.94 8.54
CA GLU A 70 2.66 -4.38 8.81
C GLU A 70 2.05 -5.20 7.69
N LYS A 71 1.02 -4.67 7.03
CA LYS A 71 0.32 -5.38 5.96
C LYS A 71 -0.11 -4.49 4.82
N LEU A 72 0.20 -4.91 3.60
CA LEU A 72 -0.27 -4.30 2.35
C LEU A 72 -0.91 -5.35 1.46
N GLU A 73 -2.15 -5.15 1.08
CA GLU A 73 -2.80 -5.85 -0.02
C GLU A 73 -3.18 -4.85 -1.11
N CYS A 74 -2.49 -4.90 -2.24
CA CYS A 74 -2.73 -4.03 -3.40
C CYS A 74 -2.82 -4.84 -4.71
N LEU A 75 -3.23 -6.10 -4.58
CA LEU A 75 -3.37 -6.99 -5.72
C LEU A 75 -4.43 -6.52 -6.73
N SER A 76 -4.28 -6.91 -7.99
CA SER A 76 -5.25 -6.58 -9.03
C SER A 76 -5.49 -5.07 -9.18
N ASN A 77 -4.41 -4.35 -9.38
CA ASN A 77 -4.39 -2.93 -9.72
C ASN A 77 -3.68 -2.72 -11.07
N GLN A 78 -3.31 -1.50 -11.39
CA GLN A 78 -2.55 -1.12 -12.58
C GLN A 78 -1.19 -0.52 -12.20
N LEU A 79 -0.62 -0.98 -11.08
CA LEU A 79 0.62 -0.43 -10.55
C LEU A 79 1.76 -0.55 -11.57
N VAL A 80 2.47 0.55 -11.75
CA VAL A 80 3.73 0.65 -12.50
C VAL A 80 4.90 0.75 -11.53
N CYS A 81 4.71 1.50 -10.44
CA CYS A 81 5.69 1.67 -9.38
C CYS A 81 5.04 1.53 -7.98
N LEU A 82 5.78 0.92 -7.05
CA LEU A 82 5.43 0.78 -5.65
C LEU A 82 6.62 1.20 -4.79
N ASN A 83 6.44 2.23 -3.95
CA ASN A 83 7.49 2.71 -3.06
C ASN A 83 7.26 2.19 -1.63
N LEU A 84 8.16 1.32 -1.18
CA LEU A 84 8.21 0.71 0.16
C LEU A 84 9.45 1.16 0.95
N LYS A 85 10.01 2.33 0.67
CA LYS A 85 11.12 2.92 1.43
C LYS A 85 10.62 3.55 2.73
N ASN A 86 10.11 2.74 3.62
CA ASN A 86 9.45 3.15 4.87
C ASN A 86 10.08 2.57 6.14
N GLY A 87 11.20 1.86 6.01
CA GLY A 87 11.87 1.22 7.15
C GLY A 87 11.15 0.00 7.74
N SER A 88 9.99 -0.38 7.22
CA SER A 88 9.25 -1.58 7.65
C SER A 88 9.87 -2.84 7.07
N TRP A 89 10.58 -3.60 7.91
CA TRP A 89 11.41 -4.73 7.49
C TRP A 89 10.65 -6.05 7.34
N ASP A 90 9.46 -6.15 7.90
CA ASP A 90 8.67 -7.37 8.06
C ASP A 90 7.23 -7.23 7.58
N ALA A 91 6.91 -6.16 6.86
CA ALA A 91 5.59 -5.97 6.27
C ALA A 91 5.25 -7.10 5.30
N SER A 92 4.07 -7.68 5.47
CA SER A 92 3.51 -8.61 4.49
C SER A 92 2.93 -7.84 3.31
N VAL A 93 3.40 -8.10 2.10
CA VAL A 93 2.98 -7.39 0.89
C VAL A 93 2.45 -8.35 -0.16
N ASP A 94 1.22 -8.15 -0.60
CA ASP A 94 0.66 -8.80 -1.78
C ASP A 94 0.35 -7.76 -2.87
N ALA A 95 1.17 -7.75 -3.92
CA ALA A 95 1.01 -6.89 -5.09
C ALA A 95 0.85 -7.72 -6.39
N THR A 96 0.34 -8.93 -6.29
CA THR A 96 0.08 -9.80 -7.45
C THR A 96 -0.99 -9.21 -8.37
N ASN A 97 -1.04 -9.70 -9.61
CA ASN A 97 -1.96 -9.21 -10.64
C ASN A 97 -1.80 -7.69 -10.93
N ASN A 98 -0.55 -7.21 -10.90
CA ASN A 98 -0.16 -5.89 -11.39
C ASN A 98 0.78 -6.08 -12.59
N PRO A 99 0.26 -6.38 -13.79
CA PRO A 99 1.07 -6.83 -14.93
C PRO A 99 2.07 -5.78 -15.45
N GLN A 100 1.88 -4.52 -15.08
CA GLN A 100 2.76 -3.41 -15.46
C GLN A 100 3.78 -3.05 -14.37
N LEU A 101 3.71 -3.69 -13.18
CA LEU A 101 4.60 -3.40 -12.07
C LEU A 101 6.04 -3.80 -12.45
N ASN A 102 6.89 -2.80 -12.58
CA ASN A 102 8.29 -2.97 -12.97
C ASN A 102 9.26 -2.19 -12.07
N CYS A 103 8.73 -1.45 -11.11
CA CYS A 103 9.48 -0.62 -10.18
C CYS A 103 8.96 -0.90 -8.76
N VAL A 104 9.77 -1.52 -7.92
CA VAL A 104 9.52 -1.63 -6.48
C VAL A 104 10.74 -1.04 -5.76
N GLU A 105 10.51 0.06 -5.05
CA GLU A 105 11.55 0.75 -4.29
C GLU A 105 11.56 0.27 -2.84
N VAL A 106 12.74 -0.11 -2.33
CA VAL A 106 12.95 -0.58 -0.95
C VAL A 106 14.18 0.09 -0.34
N ASP A 107 14.29 0.13 0.99
CA ASP A 107 15.37 0.84 1.69
C ASP A 107 16.76 0.23 1.47
N SER A 108 16.89 -1.09 1.47
CA SER A 108 18.16 -1.78 1.21
C SER A 108 18.02 -3.30 1.09
N ILE A 109 19.07 -3.93 0.53
CA ILE A 109 19.16 -5.40 0.35
C ILE A 109 19.20 -6.18 1.69
N GLY A 110 19.39 -5.52 2.82
CA GLY A 110 19.39 -6.16 4.14
C GLY A 110 18.12 -6.90 4.51
N PHE A 111 17.02 -6.59 3.82
CA PHE A 111 15.72 -7.26 3.92
C PHE A 111 15.73 -8.75 3.58
N PHE A 112 16.70 -9.21 2.78
CA PHE A 112 16.66 -10.54 2.17
C PHE A 112 17.40 -11.63 2.92
N ASN A 113 17.87 -11.38 4.15
CA ASN A 113 18.67 -12.35 4.89
C ASN A 113 17.89 -13.37 5.73
N SER A 114 16.56 -13.27 5.76
CA SER A 114 15.71 -14.26 6.43
C SER A 114 14.51 -14.61 5.56
N ASP A 115 14.72 -15.49 4.57
CA ASP A 115 13.69 -16.00 3.64
C ASP A 115 12.80 -14.90 3.04
N PRO A 116 13.31 -14.13 2.07
CA PRO A 116 12.67 -12.94 1.54
C PRO A 116 11.36 -13.19 0.79
N PHE A 117 11.03 -14.45 0.53
CA PHE A 117 9.90 -14.84 -0.31
C PHE A 117 8.62 -15.15 0.47
N ASN A 118 8.69 -15.21 1.79
CA ASN A 118 7.54 -15.63 2.60
C ASN A 118 6.52 -14.50 2.87
N TYR A 119 6.92 -13.24 2.62
CA TYR A 119 6.09 -12.07 2.94
C TYR A 119 5.81 -11.14 1.75
N LEU A 120 6.51 -11.36 0.63
CA LEU A 120 6.40 -10.51 -0.56
C LEU A 120 5.87 -11.32 -1.74
N ASN A 121 4.68 -10.99 -2.20
CA ASN A 121 4.02 -11.68 -3.30
C ASN A 121 3.84 -10.73 -4.49
N PHE A 122 4.55 -11.03 -5.60
CA PHE A 122 4.56 -10.23 -6.83
C PHE A 122 4.61 -11.14 -8.06
N ASP A 123 4.12 -10.69 -9.21
CA ASP A 123 4.11 -11.48 -10.45
C ASP A 123 5.49 -11.58 -11.13
N LYS A 124 6.29 -10.53 -11.05
CA LYS A 124 7.64 -10.43 -11.65
C LYS A 124 8.45 -9.33 -10.93
N PHE A 125 9.78 -9.46 -10.91
CA PHE A 125 10.62 -8.53 -10.17
C PHE A 125 11.66 -7.76 -10.97
N GLN A 126 11.81 -6.48 -10.65
CA GLN A 126 13.08 -5.75 -10.58
C GLN A 126 13.05 -4.81 -9.37
N PHE A 127 13.85 -5.09 -8.35
CA PHE A 127 14.03 -4.14 -7.24
C PHE A 127 14.92 -2.97 -7.71
N LEU A 128 14.52 -1.75 -7.36
CA LEU A 128 15.33 -0.56 -7.45
C LEU A 128 15.75 -0.16 -6.01
N PHE A 129 17.04 -0.13 -5.79
CA PHE A 129 17.68 0.26 -4.52
C PHE A 129 18.04 1.73 -4.53
#